data_949a06979bb9b3ea6a6c7ee19b795e7e
#
_entry.id   949a06979bb9b3ea6a6c7ee19b795e7e
#
_cell.length_a   1.000
_cell.length_b   1.000
_cell.length_c   1.000
_cell.angle_alpha   90.00
_cell.angle_beta   90.00
_cell.angle_gamma   90.00
#
_symmetry.space_group_name_H-M   'P 1'
#
loop_
_entity.id
_entity.type
_entity.pdbx_description
1 polymer ?
#
loop_
_entity_poly.entity_id
_entity_poly.type
_entity_poly.pdbx_seq_one_letter_code
_entity_poly.pdbx_strand_id
1 'polypeptide(L)'
;MLLLFTVALSSCSQTPTLKNNEQNLNDSNMIHKTDAEWKAQLSNEQYYVLREKGTERPFTGALLMNKEKGVYKCAGCGAELFTDNMKFDSHCGWPSFDKEIAGGKITQTTDRSHGMVRTEITCTKCGGHLGHIFDDGPTETGKRYCVNSISLEFVPANKISESNVTNTIDSIVLGGGCFWCTEAIYEMLDGVISVESGYSGGNIKKPSYRDVCTGNTNHAEVVKIVFDNTKTNLDEIFKVFFATHNPTTLNQQGADRGSQYRSVIFYANEKQKEIATSLISELNKNVYDNKIVTTLEPFSQFYKAEDYHQNYYSSNTEKPYCKSVITPKIEKFEKLFKDRLKKK
;
A
#
# COMPACT_ATOMS: atom_id res chain seq x y z
N MET A 1 29.05 -36.68 -66.77
CA MET A 1 28.59 -35.30 -66.64
C MET A 1 27.41 -35.30 -65.69
N LEU A 2 27.70 -35.11 -64.41
CA LEU A 2 26.74 -35.24 -63.31
C LEU A 2 26.48 -33.86 -62.74
N LEU A 3 25.28 -33.29 -62.89
CA LEU A 3 24.87 -32.00 -62.34
C LEU A 3 24.39 -32.21 -60.90
N LEU A 4 25.07 -31.60 -59.94
CA LEU A 4 24.65 -31.46 -58.56
C LEU A 4 23.77 -30.21 -58.44
N PHE A 5 22.51 -30.40 -58.07
CA PHE A 5 21.61 -29.32 -57.60
C PHE A 5 21.78 -29.10 -56.08
N THR A 6 22.30 -27.95 -55.72
CA THR A 6 22.33 -27.52 -54.33
C THR A 6 21.05 -26.73 -54.02
N VAL A 7 20.21 -27.28 -53.14
CA VAL A 7 19.04 -26.58 -52.59
C VAL A 7 19.49 -25.77 -51.38
N ALA A 8 19.41 -24.45 -51.48
CA ALA A 8 19.61 -23.54 -50.33
C ALA A 8 18.31 -23.44 -49.52
N LEU A 9 18.32 -23.97 -48.30
CA LEU A 9 17.27 -23.76 -47.30
C LEU A 9 17.53 -22.45 -46.58
N SER A 10 16.76 -21.40 -46.91
CA SER A 10 16.69 -20.16 -46.10
C SER A 10 15.80 -20.38 -44.90
N SER A 11 16.40 -20.54 -43.73
CA SER A 11 15.72 -20.55 -42.46
C SER A 11 15.47 -19.12 -42.02
N CYS A 12 14.23 -18.67 -42.10
CA CYS A 12 13.78 -17.39 -41.55
C CYS A 12 13.42 -17.59 -40.09
N SER A 13 14.33 -17.30 -39.15
CA SER A 13 14.03 -17.28 -37.73
C SER A 13 13.32 -15.97 -37.39
N GLN A 14 12.02 -16.04 -37.18
CA GLN A 14 11.25 -14.95 -36.57
C GLN A 14 11.42 -14.98 -35.04
N THR A 15 12.14 -14.01 -34.53
CA THR A 15 12.20 -13.71 -33.10
C THR A 15 10.84 -13.13 -32.67
N PRO A 16 10.15 -13.68 -31.65
CA PRO A 16 8.95 -13.03 -31.13
C PRO A 16 9.34 -11.77 -30.37
N THR A 17 8.87 -10.63 -30.84
CA THR A 17 8.98 -9.33 -30.16
C THR A 17 8.14 -9.37 -28.89
N LEU A 18 8.79 -9.38 -27.73
CA LEU A 18 8.20 -9.13 -26.43
C LEU A 18 7.79 -7.64 -26.31
N LYS A 19 6.64 -7.31 -26.82
CA LYS A 19 5.94 -6.04 -26.55
C LYS A 19 4.50 -6.43 -26.23
N ASN A 20 4.15 -6.59 -24.96
CA ASN A 20 2.74 -6.55 -24.48
C ASN A 20 2.60 -6.90 -22.97
N ASN A 21 3.59 -6.62 -22.10
CA ASN A 21 3.41 -6.89 -20.67
C ASN A 21 3.30 -5.65 -19.77
N GLU A 22 3.52 -4.44 -20.28
CA GLU A 22 3.38 -3.22 -19.44
C GLU A 22 1.95 -2.64 -19.43
N GLN A 23 1.13 -2.95 -20.43
CA GLN A 23 -0.26 -2.49 -20.47
C GLN A 23 -1.22 -3.28 -19.55
N ASN A 24 -0.91 -4.53 -19.22
CA ASN A 24 -1.79 -5.38 -18.41
C ASN A 24 -1.64 -5.18 -16.88
N LEU A 25 -0.60 -4.51 -16.41
CA LEU A 25 -0.40 -4.23 -14.97
C LEU A 25 -1.15 -2.98 -14.48
N ASN A 26 -1.49 -2.05 -15.38
CA ASN A 26 -2.25 -0.85 -15.04
C ASN A 26 -3.77 -1.06 -15.00
N ASP A 27 -4.28 -2.11 -15.64
CA ASP A 27 -5.72 -2.35 -15.78
C ASP A 27 -6.36 -2.98 -14.52
N SER A 28 -5.58 -3.65 -13.70
CA SER A 28 -6.09 -4.34 -12.49
C SER A 28 -6.50 -3.42 -11.33
N ASN A 29 -6.11 -2.13 -11.36
CA ASN A 29 -6.40 -1.15 -10.32
C ASN A 29 -7.37 -0.04 -10.75
N MET A 30 -7.85 -0.05 -12.00
CA MET A 30 -8.84 0.92 -12.49
C MET A 30 -10.25 0.59 -11.98
N ILE A 31 -10.97 1.63 -11.59
CA ILE A 31 -12.38 1.52 -11.24
C ILE A 31 -13.22 1.49 -12.54
N HIS A 32 -13.80 0.34 -12.81
CA HIS A 32 -14.73 0.15 -13.91
C HIS A 32 -16.17 0.26 -13.42
N LYS A 33 -16.91 1.26 -13.90
CA LYS A 33 -18.34 1.46 -13.65
C LYS A 33 -19.05 1.75 -14.97
N THR A 34 -20.29 1.33 -15.07
CA THR A 34 -21.18 1.67 -16.19
C THR A 34 -21.58 3.14 -16.12
N ASP A 35 -22.03 3.70 -17.23
CA ASP A 35 -22.53 5.08 -17.27
C ASP A 35 -23.72 5.31 -16.31
N ALA A 36 -24.58 4.31 -16.14
CA ALA A 36 -25.69 4.37 -15.19
C ALA A 36 -25.20 4.49 -13.74
N GLU A 37 -24.16 3.74 -13.37
CA GLU A 37 -23.57 3.80 -12.03
C GLU A 37 -22.85 5.13 -11.78
N TRP A 38 -22.18 5.68 -12.81
CA TRP A 38 -21.57 7.00 -12.70
C TRP A 38 -22.61 8.10 -12.55
N LYS A 39 -23.70 8.06 -13.33
CA LYS A 39 -24.83 9.01 -13.23
C LYS A 39 -25.55 8.93 -11.89
N ALA A 40 -25.62 7.76 -11.29
CA ALA A 40 -26.21 7.60 -9.96
C ALA A 40 -25.31 8.17 -8.83
N GLN A 41 -23.99 8.21 -9.05
CA GLN A 41 -23.03 8.67 -8.05
C GLN A 41 -22.70 10.16 -8.16
N LEU A 42 -22.63 10.70 -9.38
CA LEU A 42 -22.16 12.06 -9.68
C LEU A 42 -23.33 13.01 -9.87
N SER A 43 -23.15 14.30 -9.57
CA SER A 43 -24.09 15.33 -10.04
C SER A 43 -24.03 15.41 -11.57
N ASN A 44 -25.05 16.02 -12.19
CA ASN A 44 -25.08 16.21 -13.64
C ASN A 44 -23.85 16.97 -14.14
N GLU A 45 -23.42 17.99 -13.41
CA GLU A 45 -22.25 18.80 -13.77
C GLU A 45 -20.93 18.03 -13.57
N GLN A 46 -20.82 17.25 -12.48
CA GLN A 46 -19.68 16.35 -12.28
C GLN A 46 -19.59 15.28 -13.36
N TYR A 47 -20.74 14.70 -13.74
CA TYR A 47 -20.79 13.71 -14.81
C TYR A 47 -20.39 14.33 -16.15
N TYR A 48 -20.90 15.51 -16.47
CA TYR A 48 -20.55 16.24 -17.70
C TYR A 48 -19.03 16.49 -17.79
N VAL A 49 -18.37 16.92 -16.70
CA VAL A 49 -16.93 17.18 -16.72
C VAL A 49 -16.11 15.90 -16.65
N LEU A 50 -16.37 15.02 -15.67
CA LEU A 50 -15.57 13.84 -15.44
C LEU A 50 -15.70 12.73 -16.48
N ARG A 51 -16.90 12.60 -17.11
CA ARG A 51 -17.22 11.47 -17.99
C ARG A 51 -17.44 11.87 -19.45
N GLU A 52 -18.01 13.06 -19.70
CA GLU A 52 -18.24 13.59 -21.04
C GLU A 52 -17.14 14.57 -21.50
N LYS A 53 -16.07 14.75 -20.68
CA LYS A 53 -14.93 15.64 -20.96
C LYS A 53 -15.33 17.10 -21.13
N GLY A 54 -16.37 17.54 -20.42
CA GLY A 54 -16.79 18.93 -20.39
C GLY A 54 -15.79 19.81 -19.65
N THR A 55 -15.98 21.11 -19.77
CA THR A 55 -15.19 22.13 -19.04
C THR A 55 -16.14 23.08 -18.34
N GLU A 56 -15.90 23.36 -17.05
CA GLU A 56 -16.63 24.37 -16.32
C GLU A 56 -16.29 25.79 -16.83
N ARG A 57 -17.17 26.75 -16.61
CA ARG A 57 -16.91 28.14 -17.01
C ARG A 57 -15.71 28.71 -16.22
N PRO A 58 -14.85 29.49 -16.87
CA PRO A 58 -13.71 30.11 -16.18
C PRO A 58 -14.20 31.05 -15.06
N PHE A 59 -13.46 31.11 -13.96
CA PHE A 59 -13.73 31.96 -12.78
C PHE A 59 -14.99 31.60 -11.97
N THR A 60 -15.65 30.48 -12.23
CA THR A 60 -16.86 30.05 -11.50
C THR A 60 -16.61 28.92 -10.50
N GLY A 61 -15.47 28.23 -10.60
CA GLY A 61 -15.18 27.06 -9.80
C GLY A 61 -14.95 27.37 -8.32
N ALA A 62 -15.63 26.69 -7.42
CA ALA A 62 -15.59 26.92 -5.97
C ALA A 62 -14.17 26.79 -5.38
N LEU A 63 -13.31 25.97 -5.99
CA LEU A 63 -11.94 25.73 -5.50
C LEU A 63 -10.88 26.65 -6.13
N LEU A 64 -11.30 27.54 -7.07
CA LEU A 64 -10.36 28.48 -7.72
C LEU A 64 -9.60 29.30 -6.68
N MET A 65 -10.32 29.98 -5.80
CA MET A 65 -9.74 30.90 -4.80
C MET A 65 -9.45 30.20 -3.45
N ASN A 66 -9.63 28.89 -3.37
CA ASN A 66 -9.36 28.16 -2.13
C ASN A 66 -7.86 28.19 -1.79
N LYS A 67 -7.53 28.70 -0.59
CA LYS A 67 -6.17 28.81 -0.01
C LYS A 67 -6.03 28.02 1.30
N GLU A 68 -7.05 27.27 1.66
CA GLU A 68 -7.01 26.44 2.87
C GLU A 68 -5.99 25.31 2.70
N LYS A 69 -5.38 24.91 3.82
CA LYS A 69 -4.51 23.74 3.87
C LYS A 69 -5.34 22.46 3.74
N GLY A 70 -4.91 21.55 2.89
CA GLY A 70 -5.64 20.30 2.67
C GLY A 70 -5.25 19.57 1.39
N VAL A 71 -6.07 18.56 1.05
CA VAL A 71 -5.87 17.67 -0.08
C VAL A 71 -7.02 17.81 -1.08
N TYR A 72 -6.68 17.88 -2.36
CA TYR A 72 -7.62 17.85 -3.48
C TYR A 72 -7.71 16.43 -4.01
N LYS A 73 -8.90 15.83 -3.91
CA LYS A 73 -9.21 14.46 -4.33
C LYS A 73 -10.01 14.47 -5.62
N CYS A 74 -9.95 13.38 -6.40
CA CYS A 74 -10.84 13.18 -7.54
C CYS A 74 -12.29 13.05 -7.05
N ALA A 75 -13.18 13.92 -7.53
CA ALA A 75 -14.59 13.89 -7.16
C ALA A 75 -15.32 12.59 -7.60
N GLY A 76 -14.77 11.89 -8.60
CA GLY A 76 -15.33 10.62 -9.06
C GLY A 76 -14.96 9.42 -8.17
N CYS A 77 -13.75 9.35 -7.63
CA CYS A 77 -13.28 8.12 -6.96
C CYS A 77 -12.54 8.35 -5.64
N GLY A 78 -12.40 9.59 -5.18
CA GLY A 78 -11.73 9.93 -3.93
C GLY A 78 -10.19 9.80 -3.95
N ALA A 79 -9.57 9.48 -5.10
CA ALA A 79 -8.11 9.42 -5.20
C ALA A 79 -7.48 10.79 -4.89
N GLU A 80 -6.46 10.82 -4.05
CA GLU A 80 -5.71 12.04 -3.72
C GLU A 80 -4.84 12.44 -4.91
N LEU A 81 -5.02 13.67 -5.42
CA LEU A 81 -4.37 14.14 -6.64
C LEU A 81 -3.36 15.26 -6.36
N PHE A 82 -3.74 16.23 -5.53
CA PHE A 82 -2.93 17.42 -5.24
C PHE A 82 -3.04 17.80 -3.76
N THR A 83 -2.07 18.57 -3.28
CA THR A 83 -2.12 19.22 -1.96
C THR A 83 -2.09 20.75 -2.13
N ASP A 84 -2.46 21.47 -1.07
CA ASP A 84 -2.49 22.93 -1.06
C ASP A 84 -1.15 23.60 -1.42
N ASN A 85 -0.02 23.00 -1.02
CA ASN A 85 1.32 23.51 -1.32
C ASN A 85 1.75 23.35 -2.79
N MET A 86 1.00 22.59 -3.59
CA MET A 86 1.20 22.44 -5.03
C MET A 86 0.37 23.45 -5.83
N LYS A 87 -0.59 24.14 -5.17
CA LYS A 87 -1.52 25.06 -5.81
C LYS A 87 -0.91 26.46 -5.91
N PHE A 88 -1.11 27.09 -7.07
CA PHE A 88 -0.73 28.48 -7.31
C PHE A 88 -1.82 29.23 -8.09
N ASP A 89 -1.78 30.56 -8.05
CA ASP A 89 -2.69 31.42 -8.81
C ASP A 89 -2.09 31.69 -10.21
N SER A 90 -2.71 31.11 -11.22
CA SER A 90 -2.33 31.27 -12.62
C SER A 90 -3.14 32.31 -13.36
N HIS A 91 -4.18 32.89 -12.73
CA HIS A 91 -5.14 33.82 -13.34
C HIS A 91 -5.85 33.27 -14.61
N CYS A 92 -5.78 31.97 -14.87
CA CYS A 92 -6.40 31.36 -16.05
C CYS A 92 -7.90 31.05 -15.90
N GLY A 93 -8.45 31.20 -14.70
CA GLY A 93 -9.86 30.96 -14.41
C GLY A 93 -10.18 29.58 -13.83
N TRP A 94 -9.19 28.72 -13.66
CA TRP A 94 -9.31 27.37 -13.07
C TRP A 94 -8.23 27.12 -12.01
N PRO A 95 -8.48 26.24 -11.02
CA PRO A 95 -7.45 25.77 -10.08
C PRO A 95 -6.22 25.26 -10.82
N SER A 96 -5.04 25.73 -10.42
CA SER A 96 -3.76 25.38 -11.05
C SER A 96 -2.78 24.84 -10.05
N PHE A 97 -2.08 23.73 -10.44
CA PHE A 97 -1.10 23.05 -9.61
C PHE A 97 0.19 22.83 -10.40
N ASP A 98 1.33 22.79 -9.72
CA ASP A 98 2.65 22.65 -10.34
C ASP A 98 3.12 21.19 -10.50
N LYS A 99 2.52 20.29 -9.73
CA LYS A 99 2.79 18.83 -9.75
C LYS A 99 1.62 18.07 -9.17
N GLU A 100 1.62 16.76 -9.36
CA GLU A 100 0.72 15.81 -8.69
C GLU A 100 1.35 15.20 -7.43
N ILE A 101 0.54 14.58 -6.57
CA ILE A 101 1.03 13.71 -5.51
C ILE A 101 1.78 12.54 -6.15
N ALA A 102 2.95 12.18 -5.60
CA ALA A 102 3.79 11.11 -6.13
C ALA A 102 3.03 9.78 -6.30
N GLY A 103 3.40 9.02 -7.32
CA GLY A 103 2.86 7.68 -7.58
C GLY A 103 1.93 7.56 -8.79
N GLY A 104 2.04 8.47 -9.79
CA GLY A 104 1.34 8.33 -11.06
C GLY A 104 -0.19 8.42 -10.91
N LYS A 105 -0.66 9.41 -10.19
CA LYS A 105 -2.10 9.62 -9.93
C LYS A 105 -2.84 10.20 -11.13
N ILE A 106 -2.10 10.74 -12.10
CA ILE A 106 -2.63 11.43 -13.26
C ILE A 106 -2.07 10.80 -14.54
N THR A 107 -2.96 10.38 -15.42
CA THR A 107 -2.63 9.90 -16.76
C THR A 107 -2.71 11.06 -17.75
N GLN A 108 -1.72 11.17 -18.64
CA GLN A 108 -1.62 12.21 -19.65
C GLN A 108 -1.85 11.62 -21.04
N THR A 109 -2.75 12.24 -21.83
CA THR A 109 -3.06 11.80 -23.19
C THR A 109 -3.14 12.99 -24.15
N THR A 110 -2.79 12.79 -25.43
CA THR A 110 -2.92 13.86 -26.43
C THR A 110 -4.38 14.10 -26.77
N ASP A 111 -4.87 15.32 -26.56
CA ASP A 111 -6.19 15.80 -26.98
C ASP A 111 -6.06 16.63 -28.26
N ARG A 112 -6.81 16.23 -29.30
CA ARG A 112 -6.87 16.92 -30.60
C ARG A 112 -8.26 17.52 -30.89
N SER A 113 -9.08 17.67 -29.85
CA SER A 113 -10.43 18.23 -29.98
C SER A 113 -10.41 19.73 -30.24
N HIS A 114 -11.50 20.28 -30.72
CA HIS A 114 -11.72 21.73 -30.92
C HIS A 114 -10.65 22.42 -31.78
N GLY A 115 -9.96 21.69 -32.69
CA GLY A 115 -8.92 22.25 -33.53
C GLY A 115 -7.61 22.63 -32.82
N MET A 116 -7.42 22.21 -31.56
CA MET A 116 -6.24 22.43 -30.75
C MET A 116 -5.49 21.11 -30.51
N VAL A 117 -4.19 21.21 -30.19
CA VAL A 117 -3.41 20.08 -29.70
C VAL A 117 -2.98 20.40 -28.28
N ARG A 118 -3.51 19.65 -27.33
CA ARG A 118 -3.24 19.84 -25.89
C ARG A 118 -2.94 18.49 -25.24
N THR A 119 -2.48 18.51 -24.01
CA THR A 119 -2.33 17.28 -23.20
C THR A 119 -3.45 17.24 -22.16
N GLU A 120 -4.41 16.34 -22.38
CA GLU A 120 -5.46 16.03 -21.41
C GLU A 120 -4.87 15.33 -20.20
N ILE A 121 -5.40 15.65 -19.02
CA ILE A 121 -5.11 14.95 -17.76
C ILE A 121 -6.37 14.28 -17.22
N THR A 122 -6.22 13.01 -16.86
CA THR A 122 -7.29 12.17 -16.28
C THR A 122 -6.82 11.50 -14.99
N CYS A 123 -7.74 11.19 -14.10
CA CYS A 123 -7.44 10.40 -12.90
C CYS A 123 -7.05 8.97 -13.30
N THR A 124 -5.85 8.51 -12.96
CA THR A 124 -5.38 7.15 -13.30
C THR A 124 -6.29 6.07 -12.71
N LYS A 125 -6.89 6.29 -11.53
CA LYS A 125 -7.71 5.30 -10.84
C LYS A 125 -9.10 5.08 -11.46
N CYS A 126 -9.74 6.11 -12.06
CA CYS A 126 -11.10 5.99 -12.59
C CYS A 126 -11.28 6.51 -14.01
N GLY A 127 -10.23 7.02 -14.66
CA GLY A 127 -10.30 7.61 -16.00
C GLY A 127 -11.08 8.93 -16.08
N GLY A 128 -11.49 9.53 -14.96
CA GLY A 128 -12.25 10.78 -14.95
C GLY A 128 -11.42 11.95 -15.48
N HIS A 129 -12.02 12.74 -16.42
CA HIS A 129 -11.39 13.93 -16.97
C HIS A 129 -11.18 14.99 -15.88
N LEU A 130 -9.97 15.51 -15.78
CA LEU A 130 -9.61 16.54 -14.80
C LEU A 130 -9.43 17.91 -15.45
N GLY A 131 -8.84 17.96 -16.63
CA GLY A 131 -8.47 19.18 -17.35
C GLY A 131 -7.29 18.95 -18.29
N HIS A 132 -6.37 19.89 -18.35
CA HIS A 132 -5.20 19.84 -19.23
C HIS A 132 -3.92 20.30 -18.52
N ILE A 133 -2.76 19.85 -18.98
CA ILE A 133 -1.46 20.28 -18.50
C ILE A 133 -0.76 21.14 -19.57
N PHE A 134 -0.05 22.18 -19.12
CA PHE A 134 0.68 23.13 -19.93
C PHE A 134 2.12 23.28 -19.42
N ASP A 135 3.01 23.77 -20.28
CA ASP A 135 4.43 24.01 -20.00
C ASP A 135 4.73 25.50 -19.69
N ASP A 136 3.77 26.17 -19.08
CA ASP A 136 3.80 27.60 -18.73
C ASP A 136 3.69 27.85 -17.21
N GLY A 137 4.02 26.85 -16.39
CA GLY A 137 4.01 26.96 -14.94
C GLY A 137 5.14 27.83 -14.39
N PRO A 138 4.89 28.59 -13.29
CA PRO A 138 5.86 29.55 -12.74
C PRO A 138 6.89 28.92 -11.81
N THR A 139 6.77 27.62 -11.49
CA THR A 139 7.65 26.90 -10.56
C THR A 139 8.79 26.18 -11.28
N GLU A 140 9.71 25.58 -10.52
CA GLU A 140 10.83 24.80 -11.07
C GLU A 140 10.39 23.65 -11.98
N THR A 141 9.17 23.13 -11.81
CA THR A 141 8.64 22.07 -12.68
C THR A 141 8.32 22.57 -14.09
N GLY A 142 8.12 23.87 -14.27
CA GLY A 142 7.65 24.48 -15.52
C GLY A 142 6.24 24.03 -15.92
N LYS A 143 5.56 23.22 -15.09
CA LYS A 143 4.26 22.63 -15.41
C LYS A 143 3.11 23.38 -14.74
N ARG A 144 1.98 23.43 -15.44
CA ARG A 144 0.72 23.93 -14.91
C ARG A 144 -0.39 22.92 -15.22
N TYR A 145 -0.80 22.20 -14.21
CA TYR A 145 -2.01 21.36 -14.23
C TYR A 145 -3.23 22.25 -14.05
N CYS A 146 -3.94 22.55 -15.13
CA CYS A 146 -5.16 23.36 -15.14
C CYS A 146 -6.37 22.44 -14.97
N VAL A 147 -7.00 22.45 -13.81
CA VAL A 147 -7.97 21.44 -13.38
C VAL A 147 -9.34 22.06 -13.16
N ASN A 148 -10.40 21.41 -13.66
CA ASN A 148 -11.76 21.82 -13.36
C ASN A 148 -12.05 21.69 -11.85
N SER A 149 -12.52 22.73 -11.22
CA SER A 149 -12.91 22.74 -9.81
C SER A 149 -13.89 21.64 -9.47
N ILE A 150 -14.86 21.42 -10.35
CA ILE A 150 -15.93 20.42 -10.19
C ILE A 150 -15.41 18.96 -10.29
N SER A 151 -14.25 18.74 -10.90
CA SER A 151 -13.57 17.45 -10.94
C SER A 151 -12.88 17.10 -9.62
N LEU A 152 -12.82 18.04 -8.68
CA LEU A 152 -12.12 17.93 -7.42
C LEU A 152 -13.08 18.01 -6.23
N GLU A 153 -12.75 17.28 -5.19
CA GLU A 153 -13.25 17.44 -3.84
C GLU A 153 -12.11 17.95 -2.97
N PHE A 154 -12.32 19.05 -2.23
CA PHE A 154 -11.32 19.53 -1.28
C PHE A 154 -11.62 19.04 0.13
N VAL A 155 -10.63 18.43 0.75
CA VAL A 155 -10.67 17.99 2.14
C VAL A 155 -9.71 18.85 2.95
N PRO A 156 -10.20 19.76 3.80
CA PRO A 156 -9.36 20.60 4.66
C PRO A 156 -8.49 19.76 5.61
N ALA A 157 -7.29 20.23 5.93
CA ALA A 157 -6.35 19.53 6.80
C ALA A 157 -6.93 19.22 8.20
N ASN A 158 -7.76 20.12 8.74
CA ASN A 158 -8.48 19.87 9.98
C ASN A 158 -9.49 18.72 9.87
N LYS A 159 -10.18 18.57 8.72
CA LYS A 159 -11.07 17.42 8.46
C LYS A 159 -10.30 16.16 8.09
N ILE A 160 -9.10 16.28 7.54
CA ILE A 160 -8.20 15.13 7.33
C ILE A 160 -7.77 14.60 8.70
N SER A 161 -7.46 15.49 9.65
CA SER A 161 -7.22 15.11 11.05
C SER A 161 -8.48 14.56 11.72
N GLU A 162 -9.68 15.08 11.42
CA GLU A 162 -10.95 14.55 11.95
C GLU A 162 -11.39 13.24 11.29
N SER A 163 -11.18 13.06 10.00
CA SER A 163 -11.41 11.77 9.31
C SER A 163 -10.37 10.71 9.68
N ASN A 164 -9.17 11.12 10.11
CA ASN A 164 -8.18 10.26 10.75
C ASN A 164 -8.41 10.08 12.26
N VAL A 165 -9.15 10.96 12.91
CA VAL A 165 -9.53 10.86 14.34
C VAL A 165 -10.60 9.76 14.58
N THR A 166 -11.32 9.30 13.55
CA THR A 166 -12.23 8.16 13.72
C THR A 166 -11.54 6.80 13.70
N ASN A 167 -10.20 6.73 13.49
CA ASN A 167 -9.46 5.48 13.67
C ASN A 167 -8.01 5.74 14.09
N THR A 168 -7.84 6.32 15.30
CA THR A 168 -6.52 6.38 15.96
C THR A 168 -5.98 4.98 16.23
N ILE A 169 -6.85 3.97 16.25
CA ILE A 169 -6.51 2.57 16.48
C ILE A 169 -6.52 1.83 15.15
N ASP A 170 -5.42 1.20 14.80
CA ASP A 170 -5.29 0.31 13.64
C ASP A 170 -4.80 -1.07 14.09
N SER A 171 -4.83 -2.05 13.20
CA SER A 171 -4.36 -3.39 13.52
C SER A 171 -3.71 -4.06 12.32
N ILE A 172 -2.75 -4.93 12.59
CA ILE A 172 -2.04 -5.76 11.59
C ILE A 172 -1.82 -7.16 12.14
N VAL A 173 -1.75 -8.15 11.24
CA VAL A 173 -1.46 -9.54 11.61
C VAL A 173 -0.14 -9.96 10.98
N LEU A 174 0.81 -10.41 11.82
CA LEU A 174 2.18 -10.73 11.43
C LEU A 174 2.58 -12.14 11.86
N GLY A 175 3.19 -12.91 10.96
CA GLY A 175 3.85 -14.17 11.26
C GLY A 175 5.36 -14.07 11.03
N GLY A 176 6.16 -14.34 12.05
CA GLY A 176 7.64 -14.22 12.01
C GLY A 176 8.33 -15.34 12.79
N GLY A 177 7.83 -16.58 12.70
CA GLY A 177 8.24 -17.71 13.52
C GLY A 177 7.31 -17.95 14.71
N CYS A 178 7.84 -18.46 15.79
CA CYS A 178 7.07 -18.71 17.02
C CYS A 178 6.41 -17.41 17.53
N PHE A 179 5.07 -17.46 17.67
CA PHE A 179 4.28 -16.29 18.08
C PHE A 179 4.60 -15.79 19.50
N TRP A 180 5.09 -16.65 20.43
CA TRP A 180 5.53 -16.19 21.75
C TRP A 180 6.67 -15.16 21.69
N CYS A 181 7.59 -15.34 20.71
CA CYS A 181 8.68 -14.36 20.50
C CYS A 181 8.15 -13.03 20.00
N THR A 182 7.26 -13.08 19.03
CA THR A 182 6.69 -11.89 18.38
C THR A 182 5.78 -11.13 19.33
N GLU A 183 4.92 -11.85 20.08
CA GLU A 183 4.05 -11.30 21.13
C GLU A 183 4.87 -10.51 22.15
N ALA A 184 5.87 -11.15 22.76
CA ALA A 184 6.69 -10.54 23.82
C ALA A 184 7.39 -9.24 23.36
N ILE A 185 7.82 -9.16 22.10
CA ILE A 185 8.45 -7.96 21.53
C ILE A 185 7.44 -6.82 21.38
N TYR A 186 6.27 -7.10 20.76
CA TYR A 186 5.29 -6.05 20.49
C TYR A 186 4.54 -5.57 21.73
N GLU A 187 4.41 -6.41 22.78
CA GLU A 187 3.90 -5.97 24.06
C GLU A 187 4.72 -4.84 24.71
N MET A 188 6.01 -4.78 24.40
CA MET A 188 6.95 -3.77 24.92
C MET A 188 6.99 -2.48 24.09
N LEU A 189 6.45 -2.47 22.85
CA LEU A 189 6.53 -1.33 21.93
C LEU A 189 5.52 -0.26 22.35
N ASP A 190 5.99 0.99 22.53
CA ASP A 190 5.09 2.12 22.85
C ASP A 190 4.10 2.35 21.70
N GLY A 191 2.87 2.70 22.06
CA GLY A 191 1.75 2.84 21.12
C GLY A 191 1.04 1.53 20.80
N VAL A 192 1.58 0.35 21.11
CA VAL A 192 0.85 -0.91 21.00
C VAL A 192 -0.12 -1.07 22.16
N ILE A 193 -1.40 -1.27 21.82
CA ILE A 193 -2.51 -1.38 22.78
C ILE A 193 -2.67 -2.82 23.25
N SER A 194 -2.70 -3.75 22.30
CA SER A 194 -2.81 -5.20 22.59
C SER A 194 -2.10 -6.03 21.54
N VAL A 195 -1.65 -7.19 21.97
CA VAL A 195 -1.09 -8.24 21.11
C VAL A 195 -1.81 -9.54 21.45
N GLU A 196 -2.28 -10.27 20.45
CA GLU A 196 -2.91 -11.56 20.63
C GLU A 196 -2.22 -12.61 19.76
N SER A 197 -1.74 -13.68 20.36
CA SER A 197 -1.21 -14.85 19.63
C SER A 197 -2.35 -15.65 19.00
N GLY A 198 -2.15 -16.13 17.76
CA GLY A 198 -3.20 -16.83 17.03
C GLY A 198 -2.72 -17.47 15.72
N TYR A 199 -3.69 -17.80 14.88
CA TYR A 199 -3.49 -18.50 13.61
C TYR A 199 -4.20 -17.77 12.48
N SER A 200 -3.56 -17.66 11.29
CA SER A 200 -4.14 -17.05 10.10
C SER A 200 -3.60 -17.68 8.81
N GLY A 201 -4.28 -17.45 7.69
CA GLY A 201 -3.84 -17.85 6.34
C GLY A 201 -4.09 -19.31 5.97
N GLY A 202 -4.69 -20.10 6.85
CA GLY A 202 -5.00 -21.49 6.59
C GLY A 202 -6.43 -21.72 6.09
N ASN A 203 -6.73 -22.97 5.78
CA ASN A 203 -8.01 -23.41 5.20
C ASN A 203 -8.92 -24.17 6.20
N ILE A 204 -8.46 -24.39 7.43
CA ILE A 204 -9.23 -25.04 8.49
C ILE A 204 -9.84 -23.98 9.41
N LYS A 205 -11.16 -24.07 9.65
CA LYS A 205 -11.86 -23.19 10.58
C LYS A 205 -11.59 -23.59 12.02
N LYS A 206 -11.24 -22.62 12.87
CA LYS A 206 -10.97 -22.81 14.31
C LYS A 206 -9.96 -23.95 14.57
N PRO A 207 -8.76 -23.87 13.98
CA PRO A 207 -7.73 -24.90 14.21
C PRO A 207 -7.31 -24.88 15.68
N SER A 208 -6.98 -26.07 16.20
CA SER A 208 -6.25 -26.18 17.46
C SER A 208 -4.75 -26.02 17.23
N TYR A 209 -3.99 -25.72 18.28
CA TYR A 209 -2.51 -25.70 18.22
C TYR A 209 -1.95 -27.00 17.66
N ARG A 210 -2.52 -28.15 18.08
CA ARG A 210 -2.09 -29.46 17.59
C ARG A 210 -2.28 -29.60 16.07
N ASP A 211 -3.39 -29.10 15.53
CA ASP A 211 -3.65 -29.13 14.09
C ASP A 211 -2.61 -28.30 13.32
N VAL A 212 -2.33 -27.08 13.80
CA VAL A 212 -1.35 -26.18 13.19
C VAL A 212 0.07 -26.77 13.22
N CYS A 213 0.46 -27.40 14.32
CA CYS A 213 1.76 -28.05 14.45
C CYS A 213 1.98 -29.23 13.46
N THR A 214 0.93 -29.79 12.86
CA THR A 214 1.08 -30.78 11.81
C THR A 214 1.66 -30.23 10.51
N GLY A 215 1.60 -28.90 10.31
CA GLY A 215 1.98 -28.23 9.08
C GLY A 215 0.98 -28.38 7.93
N ASN A 216 -0.13 -29.12 8.12
CA ASN A 216 -1.09 -29.46 7.05
C ASN A 216 -2.27 -28.47 6.94
N THR A 217 -2.39 -27.53 7.86
CA THR A 217 -3.51 -26.58 7.91
C THR A 217 -3.31 -25.33 7.07
N ASN A 218 -2.09 -25.11 6.55
CA ASN A 218 -1.63 -23.85 5.96
C ASN A 218 -1.72 -22.63 6.90
N HIS A 219 -2.13 -22.78 8.14
CA HIS A 219 -2.08 -21.67 9.09
C HIS A 219 -0.65 -21.32 9.46
N ALA A 220 -0.36 -20.01 9.54
CA ALA A 220 0.83 -19.52 10.22
C ALA A 220 0.51 -19.25 11.69
N GLU A 221 1.51 -19.45 12.56
CA GLU A 221 1.54 -18.80 13.88
C GLU A 221 1.72 -17.31 13.68
N VAL A 222 0.79 -16.52 14.19
CA VAL A 222 0.77 -15.07 13.99
C VAL A 222 0.44 -14.34 15.28
N VAL A 223 0.74 -13.06 15.31
CA VAL A 223 0.22 -12.13 16.30
C VAL A 223 -0.66 -11.09 15.63
N LYS A 224 -1.81 -10.80 16.23
CA LYS A 224 -2.63 -9.64 15.90
C LYS A 224 -2.24 -8.49 16.81
N ILE A 225 -1.72 -7.44 16.21
CA ILE A 225 -1.24 -6.24 16.91
C ILE A 225 -2.25 -5.13 16.70
N VAL A 226 -2.78 -4.58 17.80
CA VAL A 226 -3.63 -3.39 17.79
C VAL A 226 -2.81 -2.23 18.35
N PHE A 227 -2.77 -1.10 17.66
CA PHE A 227 -1.91 0.02 18.01
C PHE A 227 -2.57 1.38 17.78
N ASP A 228 -2.08 2.38 18.52
CA ASP A 228 -2.49 3.78 18.45
C ASP A 228 -1.61 4.53 17.44
N ASN A 229 -2.20 4.90 16.31
CA ASN A 229 -1.53 5.64 15.23
C ASN A 229 -1.01 7.03 15.66
N THR A 230 -1.39 7.54 16.82
CA THR A 230 -0.85 8.79 17.35
C THR A 230 0.50 8.61 18.06
N LYS A 231 0.86 7.38 18.40
CA LYS A 231 2.09 7.03 19.14
C LYS A 231 3.07 6.19 18.33
N THR A 232 2.55 5.29 17.54
CA THR A 232 3.33 4.45 16.61
C THR A 232 2.59 4.33 15.28
N ASN A 233 3.20 3.73 14.26
CA ASN A 233 2.60 3.57 12.95
C ASN A 233 3.07 2.26 12.28
N LEU A 234 2.45 1.90 11.15
CA LEU A 234 2.78 0.67 10.43
C LEU A 234 4.24 0.56 10.00
N ASP A 235 4.86 1.66 9.60
CA ASP A 235 6.28 1.67 9.21
C ASP A 235 7.18 1.27 10.38
N GLU A 236 6.93 1.81 11.57
CA GLU A 236 7.62 1.43 12.80
C GLU A 236 7.38 -0.04 13.17
N ILE A 237 6.13 -0.50 13.10
CA ILE A 237 5.78 -1.90 13.38
C ILE A 237 6.51 -2.83 12.42
N PHE A 238 6.55 -2.52 11.13
CA PHE A 238 7.27 -3.34 10.15
C PHE A 238 8.79 -3.26 10.32
N LYS A 239 9.37 -2.12 10.70
CA LYS A 239 10.80 -2.02 11.05
C LYS A 239 11.18 -2.94 12.21
N VAL A 240 10.35 -2.95 13.26
CA VAL A 240 10.52 -3.90 14.38
C VAL A 240 10.41 -5.34 13.88
N PHE A 241 9.42 -5.66 13.05
CA PHE A 241 9.24 -6.98 12.47
C PHE A 241 10.49 -7.49 11.76
N PHE A 242 11.00 -6.73 10.79
CA PHE A 242 12.18 -7.13 10.01
C PHE A 242 13.48 -7.13 10.83
N ALA A 243 13.60 -6.34 11.90
CA ALA A 243 14.76 -6.31 12.77
C ALA A 243 14.82 -7.48 13.77
N THR A 244 13.68 -8.09 14.10
CA THR A 244 13.57 -9.07 15.20
C THR A 244 13.36 -10.52 14.76
N HIS A 245 13.14 -10.78 13.45
CA HIS A 245 13.15 -12.12 12.88
C HIS A 245 14.06 -12.19 11.66
N ASN A 246 14.28 -13.38 11.14
CA ASN A 246 15.01 -13.58 9.89
C ASN A 246 14.01 -13.70 8.72
N PRO A 247 13.89 -12.69 7.86
CA PRO A 247 12.92 -12.73 6.75
C PRO A 247 13.43 -13.51 5.51
N THR A 248 14.62 -14.13 5.58
CA THR A 248 15.26 -14.76 4.41
C THR A 248 15.18 -16.29 4.43
N THR A 249 14.56 -16.89 5.45
CA THR A 249 14.44 -18.34 5.60
C THR A 249 13.00 -18.80 5.33
N LEU A 250 12.81 -19.55 4.27
CA LEU A 250 11.49 -20.07 3.89
C LEU A 250 11.00 -21.12 4.90
N ASN A 251 9.79 -20.91 5.44
CA ASN A 251 9.15 -21.83 6.37
C ASN A 251 10.02 -22.22 7.57
N GLN A 252 10.84 -21.30 8.04
CA GLN A 252 11.75 -21.58 9.14
C GLN A 252 12.12 -20.28 9.88
N GLN A 253 12.27 -20.38 11.20
CA GLN A 253 12.80 -19.30 12.02
C GLN A 253 13.72 -19.87 13.12
N GLY A 254 15.04 -19.77 12.91
CA GLY A 254 16.01 -20.41 13.79
C GLY A 254 15.89 -21.93 13.79
N ALA A 255 15.60 -22.54 14.94
CA ALA A 255 15.38 -23.97 15.09
C ALA A 255 13.94 -24.42 14.73
N ASP A 256 12.97 -23.50 14.72
CA ASP A 256 11.59 -23.79 14.44
C ASP A 256 11.38 -23.99 12.93
N ARG A 257 10.90 -25.16 12.51
CA ARG A 257 10.71 -25.57 11.12
C ARG A 257 9.27 -25.96 10.84
N GLY A 258 8.75 -25.52 9.69
CA GLY A 258 7.41 -25.79 9.22
C GLY A 258 6.73 -24.55 8.65
N SER A 259 5.71 -24.75 7.80
CA SER A 259 4.97 -23.65 7.17
C SER A 259 4.28 -22.71 8.16
N GLN A 260 3.99 -23.21 9.36
CA GLN A 260 3.43 -22.42 10.46
C GLN A 260 4.39 -21.33 10.97
N TYR A 261 5.69 -21.45 10.74
CA TYR A 261 6.71 -20.47 11.15
C TYR A 261 7.18 -19.58 10.01
N ARG A 262 6.41 -19.52 8.89
CA ARG A 262 6.75 -18.67 7.75
C ARG A 262 6.71 -17.20 8.08
N SER A 263 7.53 -16.42 7.38
CA SER A 263 7.45 -14.95 7.42
C SER A 263 6.31 -14.48 6.53
N VAL A 264 5.32 -13.79 7.12
CA VAL A 264 4.11 -13.34 6.42
C VAL A 264 3.53 -12.09 7.05
N ILE A 265 2.99 -11.19 6.22
CA ILE A 265 2.20 -10.03 6.61
C ILE A 265 0.80 -10.19 6.01
N PHE A 266 -0.23 -10.22 6.86
CA PHE A 266 -1.62 -10.26 6.44
C PHE A 266 -2.18 -8.82 6.45
N TYR A 267 -2.37 -8.23 5.26
CA TYR A 267 -2.86 -6.86 5.10
C TYR A 267 -4.39 -6.81 5.00
N ALA A 268 -5.02 -5.85 5.69
CA ALA A 268 -6.46 -5.66 5.68
C ALA A 268 -6.94 -4.67 4.60
N ASN A 269 -6.04 -3.86 4.04
CA ASN A 269 -6.34 -2.86 3.03
C ASN A 269 -5.11 -2.53 2.16
N GLU A 270 -5.35 -1.84 1.03
CA GLU A 270 -4.27 -1.51 0.08
C GLU A 270 -3.21 -0.60 0.68
N LYS A 271 -3.56 0.31 1.60
CA LYS A 271 -2.57 1.18 2.27
C LYS A 271 -1.57 0.36 3.08
N GLN A 272 -2.02 -0.65 3.84
CA GLN A 272 -1.13 -1.55 4.58
C GLN A 272 -0.22 -2.33 3.63
N LYS A 273 -0.75 -2.81 2.51
CA LYS A 273 -0.01 -3.53 1.46
C LYS A 273 1.05 -2.63 0.81
N GLU A 274 0.70 -1.39 0.45
CA GLU A 274 1.62 -0.44 -0.16
C GLU A 274 2.80 -0.13 0.76
N ILE A 275 2.56 0.14 2.06
CA ILE A 275 3.61 0.40 3.05
C ILE A 275 4.52 -0.82 3.19
N ALA A 276 3.95 -2.02 3.35
CA ALA A 276 4.73 -3.25 3.47
C ALA A 276 5.57 -3.53 2.20
N THR A 277 4.98 -3.36 1.01
CA THR A 277 5.67 -3.56 -0.28
C THR A 277 6.84 -2.60 -0.43
N SER A 278 6.65 -1.33 -0.11
CA SER A 278 7.69 -0.29 -0.20
C SER A 278 8.86 -0.63 0.73
N LEU A 279 8.59 -0.97 1.99
CA LEU A 279 9.63 -1.31 2.95
C LEU A 279 10.37 -2.61 2.59
N ILE A 280 9.65 -3.64 2.14
CA ILE A 280 10.29 -4.89 1.68
C ILE A 280 11.22 -4.61 0.50
N SER A 281 10.80 -3.79 -0.46
CA SER A 281 11.63 -3.42 -1.61
C SER A 281 12.90 -2.69 -1.18
N GLU A 282 12.77 -1.73 -0.26
CA GLU A 282 13.90 -0.99 0.29
C GLU A 282 14.88 -1.92 1.04
N LEU A 283 14.36 -2.76 1.94
CA LEU A 283 15.18 -3.68 2.73
C LEU A 283 15.83 -4.75 1.86
N ASN A 284 15.14 -5.27 0.85
CA ASN A 284 15.72 -6.21 -0.11
C ASN A 284 16.94 -5.63 -0.80
N LYS A 285 16.84 -4.40 -1.27
CA LYS A 285 17.91 -3.73 -1.99
C LYS A 285 19.11 -3.38 -1.07
N ASN A 286 18.83 -2.90 0.14
CA ASN A 286 19.84 -2.23 0.97
C ASN A 286 20.41 -3.12 2.10
N VAL A 287 19.69 -4.19 2.49
CA VAL A 287 20.01 -4.97 3.71
C VAL A 287 20.07 -6.47 3.44
N TYR A 288 19.18 -7.02 2.62
CA TYR A 288 18.99 -8.47 2.51
C TYR A 288 19.37 -9.06 1.13
N ASP A 289 20.05 -8.32 0.25
CA ASP A 289 20.53 -8.78 -1.07
C ASP A 289 19.44 -9.48 -1.91
N ASN A 290 18.21 -8.97 -1.88
CA ASN A 290 17.03 -9.54 -2.52
C ASN A 290 16.65 -10.96 -2.05
N LYS A 291 16.93 -11.31 -0.79
CA LYS A 291 16.67 -12.63 -0.22
C LYS A 291 15.44 -12.69 0.68
N ILE A 292 14.66 -11.60 0.83
CA ILE A 292 13.44 -11.62 1.65
C ILE A 292 12.42 -12.56 1.01
N VAL A 293 11.92 -13.50 1.83
CA VAL A 293 10.88 -14.47 1.46
C VAL A 293 9.54 -14.18 2.14
N THR A 294 9.43 -13.06 2.85
CA THR A 294 8.18 -12.62 3.49
C THR A 294 7.07 -12.48 2.47
N THR A 295 5.95 -13.19 2.66
CA THR A 295 4.77 -13.07 1.80
C THR A 295 3.84 -11.96 2.27
N LEU A 296 3.17 -11.29 1.32
CA LEU A 296 2.08 -10.38 1.57
C LEU A 296 0.77 -11.08 1.18
N GLU A 297 -0.08 -11.35 2.14
CA GLU A 297 -1.33 -12.08 1.95
C GLU A 297 -2.52 -11.20 2.37
N PRO A 298 -3.67 -11.23 1.66
CA PRO A 298 -4.86 -10.52 2.12
C PRO A 298 -5.37 -11.14 3.43
N PHE A 299 -5.66 -10.29 4.41
CA PHE A 299 -6.23 -10.74 5.67
C PHE A 299 -7.67 -11.23 5.45
N SER A 300 -7.95 -12.44 5.89
CA SER A 300 -9.30 -13.03 5.80
C SER A 300 -9.88 -13.34 7.18
N GLN A 301 -9.13 -14.06 8.02
CA GLN A 301 -9.60 -14.51 9.32
C GLN A 301 -8.42 -14.69 10.29
N PHE A 302 -8.63 -14.28 11.53
CA PHE A 302 -7.75 -14.56 12.65
C PHE A 302 -8.47 -15.51 13.63
N TYR A 303 -7.79 -16.54 14.05
CA TYR A 303 -8.24 -17.45 15.12
C TYR A 303 -7.31 -17.28 16.30
N LYS A 304 -7.83 -16.74 17.41
CA LYS A 304 -7.06 -16.61 18.66
C LYS A 304 -6.58 -17.98 19.12
N ALA A 305 -5.30 -18.08 19.46
CA ALA A 305 -4.74 -19.28 20.08
C ALA A 305 -5.26 -19.46 21.49
N GLU A 306 -5.12 -20.65 22.01
CA GLU A 306 -5.56 -21.05 23.32
C GLU A 306 -4.97 -20.14 24.43
N ASP A 307 -5.67 -19.96 25.55
CA ASP A 307 -5.30 -18.99 26.57
C ASP A 307 -3.91 -19.22 27.17
N TYR A 308 -3.44 -20.48 27.22
CA TYR A 308 -2.08 -20.81 27.70
C TYR A 308 -0.96 -20.34 26.77
N HIS A 309 -1.29 -19.88 25.57
CA HIS A 309 -0.33 -19.25 24.63
C HIS A 309 -0.25 -17.74 24.76
N GLN A 310 -1.26 -17.11 25.35
CA GLN A 310 -1.30 -15.65 25.54
C GLN A 310 -0.35 -15.24 26.66
N ASN A 311 0.41 -14.15 26.46
CA ASN A 311 1.39 -13.64 27.43
C ASN A 311 2.38 -14.74 27.91
N TYR A 312 2.72 -15.65 26.98
CA TYR A 312 3.51 -16.83 27.36
C TYR A 312 4.85 -16.49 27.98
N TYR A 313 5.59 -15.55 27.40
CA TYR A 313 6.91 -15.18 27.89
C TYR A 313 6.85 -14.60 29.31
N SER A 314 5.97 -13.66 29.57
CA SER A 314 5.86 -13.01 30.89
C SER A 314 5.54 -14.01 32.02
N SER A 315 4.80 -15.08 31.69
CA SER A 315 4.41 -16.12 32.64
C SER A 315 5.44 -17.27 32.73
N ASN A 316 6.44 -17.36 31.84
CA ASN A 316 7.31 -18.52 31.70
C ASN A 316 8.80 -18.17 31.48
N THR A 317 9.29 -17.05 31.98
CA THR A 317 10.66 -16.57 31.74
C THR A 317 11.75 -17.60 32.07
N GLU A 318 11.49 -18.47 33.09
CA GLU A 318 12.43 -19.49 33.53
C GLU A 318 12.48 -20.75 32.65
N LYS A 319 11.55 -20.90 31.72
CA LYS A 319 11.54 -22.04 30.80
C LYS A 319 12.76 -22.03 29.88
N PRO A 320 13.35 -23.21 29.55
CA PRO A 320 14.54 -23.28 28.71
C PRO A 320 14.40 -22.56 27.36
N TYR A 321 13.24 -22.73 26.69
CA TYR A 321 12.97 -22.05 25.42
C TYR A 321 12.93 -20.53 25.57
N CYS A 322 12.29 -20.03 26.64
CA CYS A 322 12.26 -18.59 26.93
C CYS A 322 13.68 -18.04 27.10
N LYS A 323 14.50 -18.69 27.93
CA LYS A 323 15.89 -18.28 28.20
C LYS A 323 16.78 -18.33 26.95
N SER A 324 16.67 -19.38 26.14
CA SER A 324 17.58 -19.60 25.02
C SER A 324 17.14 -18.97 23.70
N VAL A 325 15.86 -18.69 23.50
CA VAL A 325 15.32 -18.20 22.22
C VAL A 325 14.67 -16.82 22.37
N ILE A 326 13.77 -16.65 23.35
CA ILE A 326 12.97 -15.42 23.44
C ILE A 326 13.79 -14.29 24.07
N THR A 327 14.41 -14.51 25.23
CA THR A 327 15.20 -13.50 25.94
C THR A 327 16.25 -12.82 25.07
N PRO A 328 17.10 -13.55 24.30
CA PRO A 328 18.08 -12.89 23.42
C PRO A 328 17.44 -12.00 22.33
N LYS A 329 16.24 -12.34 21.84
CA LYS A 329 15.52 -11.50 20.89
C LYS A 329 14.99 -10.22 21.54
N ILE A 330 14.50 -10.32 22.76
CA ILE A 330 14.03 -9.17 23.56
C ILE A 330 15.22 -8.24 23.84
N GLU A 331 16.35 -8.75 24.33
CA GLU A 331 17.56 -7.95 24.57
C GLU A 331 18.03 -7.22 23.30
N LYS A 332 17.98 -7.90 22.15
CA LYS A 332 18.27 -7.27 20.86
C LYS A 332 17.29 -6.16 20.53
N PHE A 333 16.00 -6.40 20.74
CA PHE A 333 14.95 -5.42 20.50
C PHE A 333 15.11 -4.19 21.41
N GLU A 334 15.29 -4.38 22.71
CA GLU A 334 15.52 -3.30 23.68
C GLU A 334 16.74 -2.44 23.32
N LYS A 335 17.80 -3.07 22.82
CA LYS A 335 19.00 -2.36 22.38
C LYS A 335 18.78 -1.52 21.14
N LEU A 336 18.02 -2.05 20.15
CA LEU A 336 17.80 -1.39 18.86
C LEU A 336 16.72 -0.32 18.92
N PHE A 337 15.72 -0.50 19.80
CA PHE A 337 14.48 0.33 19.86
C PHE A 337 14.28 0.94 21.25
N LYS A 338 15.39 1.28 21.96
CA LYS A 338 15.36 1.80 23.32
C LYS A 338 14.39 2.96 23.54
N ASP A 339 14.33 3.89 22.58
CA ASP A 339 13.49 5.09 22.64
C ASP A 339 12.02 4.82 22.26
N ARG A 340 11.70 3.59 21.90
CA ARG A 340 10.37 3.13 21.49
C ARG A 340 9.72 2.17 22.49
N LEU A 341 10.36 1.94 23.62
CA LEU A 341 9.81 1.09 24.67
C LEU A 341 8.72 1.82 25.45
N LYS A 342 7.68 1.09 25.86
CA LYS A 342 6.71 1.59 26.85
C LYS A 342 7.46 2.06 28.09
N LYS A 343 7.14 3.25 28.56
CA LYS A 343 7.63 3.74 29.84
C LYS A 343 7.01 2.90 30.95
N LYS A 344 7.86 2.30 31.78
CA LYS A 344 7.44 1.56 32.99
C LYS A 344 6.81 2.48 34.00
#